data_aa87359361f7a70f100050df2c94c73b
#
_entry.id   aa87359361f7a70f100050df2c94c73b
#
_cell.length_a   1.000
_cell.length_b   1.000
_cell.length_c   1.000
_cell.angle_alpha   90.00
_cell.angle_beta   90.00
_cell.angle_gamma   90.00
#
_symmetry.space_group_name_H-M   'P 1'
#
loop_
_entity.id
_entity.type
_entity.pdbx_description
1 polymer ?
#
loop_
_entity_poly.entity_id
_entity_poly.type
_entity_poly.pdbx_seq_one_letter_code
_entity_poly.pdbx_strand_id
1 'polypeptide(L)'
;MEIIFTFICIILVASILQTSTGFGFSIMATPFLLMLFLPQEAIQINIILSLIISISLIWKIRTDIDFILLKRLIFGSIVGVPFGILIFISININTFKLVISILLLLLTLMLICNFKIQSTKSRDFIVGGLSGVLTTSIGMPGPPLLLYFTGTDTKKEKLRATTLAFYLFIYFISLLTQILFTGTNKTIWESSFYAIPIVFLGLYIGQIIFKWLNQRIFKIFTYILLSCTGMYLLIESLHLL
;
A
#
# COMPACT_ATOMS: atom_id res chain seq x y z
N MET A 1 8.18 17.53 20.09
CA MET A 1 6.77 17.11 20.32
C MET A 1 5.97 17.04 19.03
N GLU A 2 6.07 18.02 18.13
CA GLU A 2 5.32 18.07 16.86
C GLU A 2 5.56 16.86 15.94
N ILE A 3 6.82 16.43 15.78
CA ILE A 3 7.17 15.27 14.91
C ILE A 3 6.52 13.99 15.42
N ILE A 4 6.53 13.74 16.73
CA ILE A 4 5.91 12.53 17.31
C ILE A 4 4.39 12.58 17.13
N PHE A 5 3.76 13.73 17.36
CA PHE A 5 2.33 13.90 17.16
C PHE A 5 1.94 13.67 15.69
N THR A 6 2.70 14.26 14.75
CA THR A 6 2.49 14.05 13.31
C THR A 6 2.63 12.59 12.93
N PHE A 7 3.65 11.89 13.42
CA PHE A 7 3.84 10.46 13.20
C PHE A 7 2.64 9.63 13.71
N ILE A 8 2.17 9.89 14.93
CA ILE A 8 0.99 9.22 15.51
C ILE A 8 -0.25 9.42 14.63
N CYS A 9 -0.51 10.66 14.19
CA CYS A 9 -1.65 10.96 13.33
C CYS A 9 -1.57 10.23 11.99
N ILE A 10 -0.40 10.22 11.35
CA ILE A 10 -0.17 9.50 10.09
C ILE A 10 -0.48 8.02 10.26
N ILE A 11 0.10 7.38 11.27
CA ILE A 11 -0.06 5.94 11.50
C ILE A 11 -1.52 5.60 11.83
N LEU A 12 -2.18 6.39 12.68
CA LEU A 12 -3.57 6.16 13.04
C LEU A 12 -4.48 6.22 11.81
N VAL A 13 -4.41 7.30 11.04
CA VAL A 13 -5.24 7.47 9.86
C VAL A 13 -4.94 6.40 8.82
N ALA A 14 -3.68 6.13 8.53
CA ALA A 14 -3.27 5.08 7.60
C ALA A 14 -3.75 3.69 8.01
N SER A 15 -3.70 3.37 9.31
CA SER A 15 -4.17 2.09 9.85
C SER A 15 -5.69 1.94 9.73
N ILE A 16 -6.45 3.00 10.00
CA ILE A 16 -7.90 3.05 9.77
C ILE A 16 -8.20 2.79 8.30
N LEU A 17 -7.46 3.44 7.39
CA LEU A 17 -7.65 3.31 5.96
C LEU A 17 -7.41 1.89 5.46
N GLN A 18 -6.26 1.30 5.77
CA GLN A 18 -5.96 -0.07 5.34
C GLN A 18 -6.95 -1.07 5.94
N THR A 19 -7.33 -0.89 7.19
CA THR A 19 -8.27 -1.78 7.85
C THR A 19 -9.67 -1.71 7.25
N SER A 20 -10.13 -0.52 6.90
CA SER A 20 -11.47 -0.31 6.34
C SER A 20 -11.57 -0.58 4.84
N THR A 21 -10.48 -0.42 4.10
CA THR A 21 -10.50 -0.53 2.63
C THR A 21 -9.78 -1.76 2.09
N GLY A 22 -8.84 -2.34 2.87
CA GLY A 22 -7.93 -3.39 2.43
C GLY A 22 -6.64 -2.85 1.78
N PHE A 23 -6.56 -1.56 1.52
CA PHE A 23 -5.39 -0.84 0.99
C PHE A 23 -5.39 0.58 1.57
N GLY A 24 -4.37 1.35 1.35
CA GLY A 24 -4.39 2.77 1.73
C GLY A 24 -3.38 3.14 2.80
N PHE A 25 -2.90 2.20 3.61
CA PHE A 25 -1.81 2.51 4.55
C PHE A 25 -0.63 3.07 3.78
N SER A 26 -0.09 2.32 2.84
CA SER A 26 1.08 2.72 2.06
C SER A 26 0.83 3.95 1.18
N ILE A 27 -0.36 4.06 0.60
CA ILE A 27 -0.70 5.21 -0.25
C ILE A 27 -0.69 6.51 0.57
N MET A 28 -1.22 6.45 1.80
CA MET A 28 -1.28 7.62 2.69
C MET A 28 0.01 7.78 3.51
N ALA A 29 0.51 6.71 4.13
CA ALA A 29 1.62 6.83 5.06
C ALA A 29 2.95 7.12 4.37
N THR A 30 3.26 6.47 3.23
CA THR A 30 4.58 6.60 2.60
C THR A 30 4.98 8.04 2.32
N PRO A 31 4.16 8.90 1.67
CA PRO A 31 4.54 10.29 1.41
C PRO A 31 4.87 11.08 2.67
N PHE A 32 4.02 10.93 3.69
CA PHE A 32 4.21 11.67 4.94
C PHE A 32 5.34 11.10 5.80
N LEU A 33 5.58 9.79 5.76
CA LEU A 33 6.74 9.20 6.42
C LEU A 33 8.06 9.64 5.78
N LEU A 34 8.08 9.88 4.45
CA LEU A 34 9.24 10.43 3.73
C LEU A 34 9.60 11.87 4.16
N MET A 35 8.69 12.60 4.82
CA MET A 35 8.99 13.90 5.44
C MET A 35 9.67 13.76 6.80
N LEU A 36 9.48 12.63 7.49
CA LEU A 36 9.95 12.40 8.86
C LEU A 36 11.18 11.50 8.92
N PHE A 37 11.37 10.64 7.94
CA PHE A 37 12.38 9.58 7.89
C PHE A 37 13.12 9.54 6.57
N LEU A 38 14.31 8.97 6.56
CA LEU A 38 15.01 8.64 5.33
C LEU A 38 14.18 7.66 4.47
N PRO A 39 14.31 7.65 3.14
CA PRO A 39 13.47 6.81 2.25
C PRO A 39 13.43 5.35 2.63
N GLN A 40 14.59 4.76 2.92
CA GLN A 40 14.71 3.37 3.34
C GLN A 40 13.94 3.12 4.65
N GLU A 41 14.07 4.03 5.62
CA GLU A 41 13.38 3.93 6.91
C GLU A 41 11.86 4.06 6.74
N ALA A 42 11.40 5.08 6.02
CA ALA A 42 10.00 5.32 5.75
C ALA A 42 9.32 4.11 5.10
N ILE A 43 9.98 3.51 4.10
CA ILE A 43 9.45 2.37 3.35
C ILE A 43 9.42 1.12 4.22
N GLN A 44 10.48 0.82 4.98
CA GLN A 44 10.50 -0.36 5.86
C GLN A 44 9.50 -0.23 7.01
N ILE A 45 9.37 0.94 7.64
CA ILE A 45 8.33 1.21 8.66
C ILE A 45 6.94 0.99 8.07
N ASN A 46 6.67 1.54 6.89
CA ASN A 46 5.40 1.34 6.19
C ASN A 46 5.11 -0.15 5.95
N ILE A 47 6.07 -0.91 5.45
CA ILE A 47 5.92 -2.35 5.18
C ILE A 47 5.66 -3.12 6.46
N ILE A 48 6.41 -2.87 7.54
CA ILE A 48 6.27 -3.54 8.84
C ILE A 48 4.86 -3.31 9.41
N LEU A 49 4.41 -2.06 9.46
CA LEU A 49 3.11 -1.73 10.04
C LEU A 49 1.95 -2.26 9.19
N SER A 50 2.06 -2.20 7.86
CA SER A 50 1.08 -2.80 6.95
C SER A 50 1.02 -4.33 7.07
N LEU A 51 2.16 -4.98 7.31
CA LEU A 51 2.25 -6.42 7.56
C LEU A 51 1.53 -6.79 8.87
N ILE A 52 1.75 -6.03 9.94
CA ILE A 52 1.07 -6.23 11.23
C ILE A 52 -0.45 -6.13 11.07
N ILE A 53 -0.95 -5.15 10.32
CA ILE A 53 -2.38 -5.01 10.01
C ILE A 53 -2.89 -6.25 9.27
N SER A 54 -2.17 -6.70 8.25
CA SER A 54 -2.56 -7.86 7.43
C SER A 54 -2.60 -9.14 8.25
N ILE A 55 -1.58 -9.38 9.10
CA ILE A 55 -1.54 -10.53 10.02
C ILE A 55 -2.72 -10.50 10.99
N SER A 56 -3.01 -9.33 11.57
CA SER A 56 -4.07 -9.17 12.57
C SER A 56 -5.47 -9.43 12.01
N LEU A 57 -5.68 -9.19 10.71
CA LEU A 57 -6.99 -9.31 10.08
C LEU A 57 -7.23 -10.64 9.36
N ILE A 58 -6.17 -11.37 8.97
CA ILE A 58 -6.28 -12.52 8.07
C ILE A 58 -7.28 -13.59 8.54
N TRP A 59 -7.27 -13.92 9.82
CA TRP A 59 -8.18 -14.91 10.39
C TRP A 59 -9.65 -14.53 10.26
N LYS A 60 -9.96 -13.24 10.36
CA LYS A 60 -11.32 -12.72 10.30
C LYS A 60 -11.88 -12.64 8.89
N ILE A 61 -11.02 -12.47 7.90
CA ILE A 61 -11.40 -12.21 6.50
C ILE A 61 -11.17 -13.41 5.58
N ARG A 62 -10.61 -14.50 6.09
CA ARG A 62 -10.16 -15.66 5.28
C ARG A 62 -11.24 -16.30 4.42
N THR A 63 -12.51 -16.20 4.83
CA THR A 63 -13.65 -16.78 4.11
C THR A 63 -13.96 -16.05 2.80
N ASP A 64 -13.57 -14.77 2.70
CA ASP A 64 -13.84 -13.93 1.54
C ASP A 64 -12.67 -13.89 0.55
N ILE A 65 -11.58 -14.64 0.81
CA ILE A 65 -10.38 -14.66 -0.04
C ILE A 65 -10.65 -15.41 -1.35
N ASP A 66 -10.34 -14.77 -2.48
CA ASP A 66 -10.23 -15.45 -3.78
C ASP A 66 -8.87 -16.13 -3.90
N PHE A 67 -8.76 -17.38 -3.51
CA PHE A 67 -7.49 -18.11 -3.56
C PHE A 67 -6.96 -18.35 -4.97
N ILE A 68 -7.83 -18.39 -5.99
CA ILE A 68 -7.38 -18.58 -7.38
C ILE A 68 -6.67 -17.31 -7.85
N LEU A 69 -7.30 -16.16 -7.63
CA LEU A 69 -6.72 -14.87 -7.94
C LEU A 69 -5.46 -14.60 -7.10
N LEU A 70 -5.52 -14.87 -5.78
CA LEU A 70 -4.41 -14.70 -4.86
C LEU A 70 -3.15 -15.43 -5.33
N LYS A 71 -3.26 -16.70 -5.71
CA LYS A 71 -2.14 -17.49 -6.24
C LYS A 71 -1.52 -16.83 -7.47
N ARG A 72 -2.33 -16.36 -8.43
CA ARG A 72 -1.83 -15.71 -9.64
C ARG A 72 -1.12 -14.38 -9.35
N LEU A 73 -1.66 -13.59 -8.42
CA LEU A 73 -1.03 -12.36 -7.96
C LEU A 73 0.32 -12.65 -7.28
N ILE A 74 0.39 -13.67 -6.42
CA ILE A 74 1.63 -14.10 -5.77
C ILE A 74 2.68 -14.51 -6.79
N PHE A 75 2.35 -15.39 -7.72
CA PHE A 75 3.29 -15.82 -8.75
C PHE A 75 3.77 -14.65 -9.61
N GLY A 76 2.87 -13.73 -10.00
CA GLY A 76 3.26 -12.52 -10.71
C GLY A 76 4.24 -11.66 -9.88
N SER A 77 3.96 -11.48 -8.58
CA SER A 77 4.78 -10.63 -7.72
C SER A 77 6.19 -11.18 -7.48
N ILE A 78 6.37 -12.51 -7.47
CA ILE A 78 7.70 -13.13 -7.36
C ILE A 78 8.60 -12.66 -8.51
N VAL A 79 8.05 -12.53 -9.72
CA VAL A 79 8.80 -11.97 -10.86
C VAL A 79 9.06 -10.48 -10.69
N GLY A 80 8.14 -9.73 -10.07
CA GLY A 80 8.27 -8.29 -9.85
C GLY A 80 9.31 -7.91 -8.77
N VAL A 81 9.48 -8.72 -7.72
CA VAL A 81 10.37 -8.43 -6.58
C VAL A 81 11.81 -8.12 -7.00
N PRO A 82 12.49 -8.90 -7.86
CA PRO A 82 13.85 -8.60 -8.31
C PRO A 82 13.98 -7.23 -8.99
N PHE A 83 13.01 -6.85 -9.82
CA PHE A 83 13.01 -5.53 -10.45
C PHE A 83 12.77 -4.43 -9.41
N GLY A 84 11.89 -4.66 -8.45
CA GLY A 84 11.61 -3.72 -7.36
C GLY A 84 12.82 -3.42 -6.51
N ILE A 85 13.63 -4.42 -6.14
CA ILE A 85 14.85 -4.20 -5.33
C ILE A 85 15.92 -3.46 -6.12
N LEU A 86 16.08 -3.72 -7.41
CA LEU A 86 16.99 -2.97 -8.27
C LEU A 86 16.62 -1.48 -8.31
N ILE A 87 15.34 -1.19 -8.44
CA ILE A 87 14.82 0.18 -8.37
C ILE A 87 15.10 0.80 -7.00
N PHE A 88 14.80 0.08 -5.90
CA PHE A 88 15.01 0.57 -4.53
C PHE A 88 16.44 0.99 -4.24
N ILE A 89 17.42 0.24 -4.77
CA ILE A 89 18.85 0.53 -4.57
C ILE A 89 19.33 1.68 -5.45
N SER A 90 18.74 1.86 -6.65
CA SER A 90 19.29 2.73 -7.70
C SER A 90 18.64 4.12 -7.75
N ILE A 91 17.42 4.30 -7.26
CA ILE A 91 16.66 5.54 -7.42
C ILE A 91 16.98 6.56 -6.32
N ASN A 92 17.22 7.81 -6.72
CA ASN A 92 17.25 8.94 -5.80
C ASN A 92 15.83 9.36 -5.37
N ILE A 93 15.73 10.01 -4.21
CA ILE A 93 14.44 10.33 -3.58
C ILE A 93 13.54 11.24 -4.43
N ASN A 94 14.12 12.19 -5.18
CA ASN A 94 13.34 13.15 -5.97
C ASN A 94 12.70 12.48 -7.18
N THR A 95 13.46 11.70 -7.93
CA THR A 95 12.94 10.87 -9.03
C THR A 95 11.88 9.90 -8.52
N PHE A 96 12.08 9.37 -7.33
CA PHE A 96 11.16 8.47 -6.66
C PHE A 96 9.79 9.12 -6.39
N LYS A 97 9.77 10.29 -5.75
CA LYS A 97 8.53 11.06 -5.47
C LYS A 97 7.80 11.42 -6.77
N LEU A 98 8.53 11.85 -7.80
CA LEU A 98 7.97 12.18 -9.11
C LEU A 98 7.31 10.97 -9.77
N VAL A 99 7.99 9.83 -9.82
CA VAL A 99 7.44 8.60 -10.42
C VAL A 99 6.19 8.14 -9.70
N ILE A 100 6.18 8.16 -8.36
CA ILE A 100 4.99 7.80 -7.57
C ILE A 100 3.84 8.77 -7.86
N SER A 101 4.09 10.08 -7.86
CA SER A 101 3.05 11.07 -8.10
C SER A 101 2.38 10.87 -9.45
N ILE A 102 3.17 10.70 -10.51
CA ILE A 102 2.66 10.43 -11.85
C ILE A 102 1.84 9.13 -11.87
N LEU A 103 2.35 8.07 -11.26
CA LEU A 103 1.65 6.78 -11.19
C LEU A 103 0.30 6.92 -10.47
N LEU A 104 0.25 7.57 -9.30
CA LEU A 104 -0.98 7.75 -8.54
C LEU A 104 -2.01 8.58 -9.29
N LEU A 105 -1.58 9.67 -9.95
CA LEU A 105 -2.46 10.53 -10.74
C LEU A 105 -2.99 9.80 -11.98
N LEU A 106 -2.14 9.06 -12.69
CA LEU A 106 -2.55 8.27 -13.84
C LEU A 106 -3.56 7.19 -13.44
N LEU A 107 -3.30 6.47 -12.35
CA LEU A 107 -4.23 5.47 -11.81
C LEU A 107 -5.55 6.10 -11.38
N THR A 108 -5.52 7.28 -10.75
CA THR A 108 -6.72 8.02 -10.37
C THR A 108 -7.53 8.42 -11.61
N LEU A 109 -6.87 8.90 -12.66
CA LEU A 109 -7.53 9.23 -13.92
C LEU A 109 -8.21 7.99 -14.52
N MET A 110 -7.52 6.86 -14.58
CA MET A 110 -8.09 5.60 -15.08
C MET A 110 -9.31 5.14 -14.25
N LEU A 111 -9.27 5.34 -12.94
CA LEU A 111 -10.37 5.02 -12.04
C LEU A 111 -11.58 5.94 -12.26
N ILE A 112 -11.36 7.25 -12.44
CA ILE A 112 -12.42 8.23 -12.72
C ILE A 112 -13.07 7.94 -14.08
N CYS A 113 -12.29 7.55 -15.07
CA CYS A 113 -12.79 7.15 -16.40
C CYS A 113 -13.56 5.81 -16.38
N ASN A 114 -13.77 5.20 -15.21
CA ASN A 114 -14.45 3.91 -15.06
C ASN A 114 -13.90 2.84 -16.00
N PHE A 115 -12.57 2.74 -16.12
CA PHE A 115 -11.91 1.80 -16.98
C PHE A 115 -12.28 0.36 -16.59
N LYS A 116 -13.08 -0.32 -17.43
CA LYS A 116 -13.49 -1.70 -17.19
C LYS A 116 -12.38 -2.66 -17.60
N ILE A 117 -12.02 -3.53 -16.68
CA ILE A 117 -11.01 -4.56 -16.87
C ILE A 117 -11.69 -5.93 -16.82
N GLN A 118 -11.49 -6.75 -17.83
CA GLN A 118 -11.89 -8.16 -17.76
C GLN A 118 -10.82 -8.96 -17.01
N SER A 119 -11.24 -9.76 -16.05
CA SER A 119 -10.35 -10.67 -15.33
C SER A 119 -9.85 -11.77 -16.29
N THR A 120 -8.54 -11.83 -16.48
CA THR A 120 -7.86 -12.87 -17.26
C THR A 120 -6.61 -13.33 -16.53
N LYS A 121 -6.20 -14.59 -16.76
CA LYS A 121 -4.99 -15.13 -16.13
C LYS A 121 -3.76 -14.24 -16.33
N SER A 122 -3.53 -13.76 -17.54
CA SER A 122 -2.39 -12.91 -17.87
C SER A 122 -2.43 -11.56 -17.14
N ARG A 123 -3.62 -10.94 -17.03
CA ARG A 123 -3.79 -9.67 -16.31
C ARG A 123 -3.56 -9.84 -14.80
N ASP A 124 -4.02 -10.95 -14.22
CA ASP A 124 -3.78 -11.27 -12.82
C ASP A 124 -2.27 -11.34 -12.52
N PHE A 125 -1.50 -11.98 -13.41
CA PHE A 125 -0.04 -12.05 -13.33
C PHE A 125 0.62 -10.68 -13.46
N ILE A 126 0.20 -9.88 -14.45
CA ILE A 126 0.75 -8.53 -14.67
C ILE A 126 0.49 -7.64 -13.46
N VAL A 127 -0.73 -7.65 -12.93
CA VAL A 127 -1.09 -6.86 -11.73
C VAL A 127 -0.27 -7.31 -10.52
N GLY A 128 -0.09 -8.63 -10.33
CA GLY A 128 0.78 -9.16 -9.30
C GLY A 128 2.23 -8.69 -9.48
N GLY A 129 2.76 -8.76 -10.70
CA GLY A 129 4.10 -8.33 -11.06
C GLY A 129 4.34 -6.84 -10.77
N LEU A 130 3.45 -5.98 -11.25
CA LEU A 130 3.49 -4.54 -10.98
C LEU A 130 3.40 -4.23 -9.48
N SER A 131 2.50 -4.93 -8.76
CA SER A 131 2.40 -4.78 -7.31
C SER A 131 3.66 -5.24 -6.59
N GLY A 132 4.31 -6.31 -7.09
CA GLY A 132 5.61 -6.78 -6.58
C GLY A 132 6.72 -5.75 -6.76
N VAL A 133 6.85 -5.20 -7.96
CA VAL A 133 7.80 -4.10 -8.25
C VAL A 133 7.57 -2.93 -7.30
N LEU A 134 6.33 -2.44 -7.23
CA LEU A 134 5.99 -1.26 -6.43
C LEU A 134 6.11 -1.52 -4.91
N THR A 135 5.84 -2.73 -4.44
CA THR A 135 6.03 -3.03 -3.01
C THR A 135 7.50 -3.01 -2.64
N THR A 136 8.33 -3.71 -3.42
CA THR A 136 9.75 -3.86 -3.08
C THR A 136 10.52 -2.57 -3.31
N SER A 137 10.11 -1.73 -4.28
CA SER A 137 10.74 -0.42 -4.53
C SER A 137 10.26 0.67 -3.59
N ILE A 138 8.96 0.76 -3.33
CA ILE A 138 8.33 1.93 -2.66
C ILE A 138 7.38 1.59 -1.51
N GLY A 139 7.22 0.30 -1.21
CA GLY A 139 6.29 -0.14 -0.17
C GLY A 139 4.81 -0.03 -0.55
N MET A 140 4.45 0.14 -1.82
CA MET A 140 3.09 0.46 -2.28
C MET A 140 2.48 -0.58 -3.24
N PRO A 141 2.01 -1.75 -2.78
CA PRO A 141 1.36 -2.74 -3.65
C PRO A 141 -0.04 -2.33 -4.12
N GLY A 142 -0.65 -1.36 -3.44
CA GLY A 142 -2.07 -1.03 -3.57
C GLY A 142 -2.54 -0.53 -4.93
N PRO A 143 -1.86 0.43 -5.58
CA PRO A 143 -2.37 1.09 -6.77
C PRO A 143 -2.75 0.16 -7.93
N PRO A 144 -1.93 -0.80 -8.38
CA PRO A 144 -2.33 -1.73 -9.46
C PRO A 144 -3.49 -2.63 -9.07
N LEU A 145 -3.52 -3.11 -7.82
CA LEU A 145 -4.60 -3.95 -7.30
C LEU A 145 -5.92 -3.19 -7.25
N LEU A 146 -5.88 -1.95 -6.81
CA LEU A 146 -7.06 -1.11 -6.70
C LEU A 146 -7.69 -0.87 -8.08
N LEU A 147 -6.87 -0.52 -9.09
CA LEU A 147 -7.33 -0.35 -10.46
C LEU A 147 -7.97 -1.66 -10.98
N TYR A 148 -7.30 -2.78 -10.76
CA TYR A 148 -7.78 -4.08 -11.18
C TYR A 148 -9.12 -4.43 -10.54
N PHE A 149 -9.25 -4.37 -9.22
CA PHE A 149 -10.48 -4.74 -8.51
C PHE A 149 -11.63 -3.77 -8.79
N THR A 150 -11.34 -2.48 -8.97
CA THR A 150 -12.37 -1.50 -9.34
C THR A 150 -12.84 -1.73 -10.78
N GLY A 151 -11.92 -2.02 -11.69
CA GLY A 151 -12.21 -2.30 -13.09
C GLY A 151 -12.99 -3.61 -13.32
N THR A 152 -12.82 -4.59 -12.43
CA THR A 152 -13.55 -5.88 -12.44
C THR A 152 -14.87 -5.85 -11.64
N ASP A 153 -15.24 -4.72 -11.06
CA ASP A 153 -16.42 -4.52 -10.20
C ASP A 153 -16.53 -5.54 -9.05
N THR A 154 -15.39 -5.88 -8.46
CA THR A 154 -15.29 -6.87 -7.39
C THR A 154 -15.93 -6.34 -6.10
N LYS A 155 -16.68 -7.20 -5.39
CA LYS A 155 -17.31 -6.85 -4.10
C LYS A 155 -16.24 -6.42 -3.08
N LYS A 156 -16.56 -5.40 -2.25
CA LYS A 156 -15.62 -4.81 -1.28
C LYS A 156 -15.05 -5.83 -0.28
N GLU A 157 -15.84 -6.84 0.12
CA GLU A 157 -15.40 -7.90 1.04
C GLU A 157 -14.31 -8.76 0.39
N LYS A 158 -14.55 -9.22 -0.83
CA LYS A 158 -13.60 -10.03 -1.61
C LYS A 158 -12.35 -9.25 -1.97
N LEU A 159 -12.51 -7.98 -2.39
CA LEU A 159 -11.40 -7.08 -2.63
C LEU A 159 -10.51 -6.96 -1.38
N ARG A 160 -11.11 -6.55 -0.26
CA ARG A 160 -10.38 -6.36 1.01
C ARG A 160 -9.66 -7.61 1.46
N ALA A 161 -10.36 -8.76 1.44
CA ALA A 161 -9.79 -10.03 1.91
C ALA A 161 -8.63 -10.50 1.02
N THR A 162 -8.81 -10.49 -0.30
CA THR A 162 -7.77 -10.94 -1.24
C THR A 162 -6.57 -10.00 -1.24
N THR A 163 -6.80 -8.68 -1.13
CA THR A 163 -5.73 -7.69 -1.05
C THR A 163 -4.90 -7.86 0.22
N LEU A 164 -5.52 -7.97 1.39
CA LEU A 164 -4.79 -8.16 2.65
C LEU A 164 -4.04 -9.49 2.71
N ALA A 165 -4.62 -10.56 2.14
CA ALA A 165 -3.93 -11.85 2.01
C ALA A 165 -2.71 -11.76 1.08
N PHE A 166 -2.83 -11.04 -0.04
CA PHE A 166 -1.71 -10.77 -0.93
C PHE A 166 -0.64 -9.88 -0.25
N TYR A 167 -1.06 -8.88 0.53
CA TYR A 167 -0.15 -8.01 1.27
C TYR A 167 0.68 -8.76 2.31
N LEU A 168 0.08 -9.73 2.98
CA LEU A 168 0.82 -10.57 3.92
C LEU A 168 2.01 -11.26 3.25
N PHE A 169 1.82 -11.78 2.05
CA PHE A 169 2.90 -12.40 1.28
C PHE A 169 3.91 -11.36 0.77
N ILE A 170 3.42 -10.35 0.03
CA ILE A 170 4.34 -9.45 -0.69
C ILE A 170 5.11 -8.52 0.26
N TYR A 171 4.50 -8.05 1.35
CA TYR A 171 5.21 -7.25 2.33
C TYR A 171 6.29 -8.06 3.06
N PHE A 172 5.99 -9.33 3.41
CA PHE A 172 6.98 -10.20 4.03
C PHE A 172 8.20 -10.43 3.12
N ILE A 173 7.96 -10.79 1.85
CA ILE A 173 9.02 -11.02 0.88
C ILE A 173 9.80 -9.74 0.58
N SER A 174 9.11 -8.61 0.40
CA SER A 174 9.75 -7.31 0.14
C SER A 174 10.60 -6.84 1.31
N LEU A 175 10.11 -6.97 2.54
CA LEU A 175 10.87 -6.63 3.74
C LEU A 175 12.14 -7.49 3.86
N LEU A 176 11.98 -8.80 3.69
CA LEU A 176 13.11 -9.73 3.73
C LEU A 176 14.16 -9.38 2.67
N THR A 177 13.72 -9.12 1.44
CA THR A 177 14.60 -8.72 0.34
C THR A 177 15.31 -7.40 0.64
N GLN A 178 14.59 -6.38 1.11
CA GLN A 178 15.20 -5.10 1.48
C GLN A 178 16.22 -5.25 2.62
N ILE A 179 15.91 -6.01 3.67
CA ILE A 179 16.85 -6.27 4.77
C ILE A 179 18.13 -6.97 4.27
N LEU A 180 18.00 -7.95 3.38
CA LEU A 180 19.15 -8.69 2.83
C LEU A 180 20.05 -7.83 1.95
N PHE A 181 19.49 -6.91 1.17
CA PHE A 181 20.25 -6.12 0.18
C PHE A 181 20.69 -4.75 0.70
N THR A 182 19.91 -4.11 1.57
CA THR A 182 20.19 -2.74 2.05
C THR A 182 20.33 -2.64 3.56
N GLY A 183 20.03 -3.71 4.28
CA GLY A 183 20.07 -3.74 5.73
C GLY A 183 18.82 -3.11 6.38
N THR A 184 18.89 -2.96 7.68
CA THR A 184 17.88 -2.31 8.53
C THR A 184 18.61 -1.59 9.67
N ASN A 185 17.94 -0.69 10.36
CA ASN A 185 18.54 0.06 11.47
C ASN A 185 17.61 0.14 12.70
N LYS A 186 18.16 0.65 13.80
CA LYS A 186 17.47 0.78 15.07
C LYS A 186 16.23 1.67 14.97
N THR A 187 16.30 2.77 14.22
CA THR A 187 15.18 3.72 14.02
C THR A 187 13.96 3.03 13.43
N ILE A 188 14.13 2.13 12.45
CA ILE A 188 13.05 1.38 11.81
C ILE A 188 12.30 0.53 12.84
N TRP A 189 13.04 -0.25 13.62
CA TRP A 189 12.44 -1.18 14.57
C TRP A 189 11.80 -0.47 15.76
N GLU A 190 12.45 0.54 16.33
CA GLU A 190 11.91 1.32 17.45
C GLU A 190 10.66 2.09 17.04
N SER A 191 10.69 2.80 15.90
CA SER A 191 9.52 3.54 15.40
C SER A 191 8.36 2.60 15.10
N SER A 192 8.64 1.45 14.50
CA SER A 192 7.61 0.45 14.24
C SER A 192 7.03 -0.12 15.54
N PHE A 193 7.86 -0.41 16.52
CA PHE A 193 7.42 -0.95 17.82
C PHE A 193 6.53 0.04 18.57
N TYR A 194 6.94 1.30 18.65
CA TYR A 194 6.13 2.36 19.31
C TYR A 194 4.83 2.67 18.58
N ALA A 195 4.77 2.40 17.26
CA ALA A 195 3.55 2.56 16.47
C ALA A 195 2.53 1.44 16.66
N ILE A 196 2.89 0.26 17.19
CA ILE A 196 2.00 -0.91 17.33
C ILE A 196 0.69 -0.58 18.07
N PRO A 197 0.69 0.08 19.23
CA PRO A 197 -0.55 0.42 19.93
C PRO A 197 -1.49 1.28 19.08
N ILE A 198 -0.93 2.22 18.31
CA ILE A 198 -1.66 3.11 17.43
C ILE A 198 -2.27 2.33 16.26
N VAL A 199 -1.52 1.38 15.71
CA VAL A 199 -2.00 0.45 14.68
C VAL A 199 -3.21 -0.34 15.19
N PHE A 200 -3.15 -0.88 16.40
CA PHE A 200 -4.28 -1.63 16.98
C PHE A 200 -5.51 -0.75 17.22
N LEU A 201 -5.32 0.50 17.65
CA LEU A 201 -6.41 1.47 17.74
C LEU A 201 -7.03 1.72 16.35
N GLY A 202 -6.20 1.95 15.34
CA GLY A 202 -6.63 2.11 13.95
C GLY A 202 -7.33 0.87 13.39
N LEU A 203 -6.86 -0.33 13.74
CA LEU A 203 -7.52 -1.60 13.43
C LEU A 203 -8.93 -1.67 14.01
N TYR A 204 -9.10 -1.31 15.26
CA TYR A 204 -10.40 -1.30 15.92
C TYR A 204 -11.38 -0.34 15.23
N ILE A 205 -10.99 0.92 15.07
CA ILE A 205 -11.80 1.96 14.43
C ILE A 205 -12.09 1.59 12.96
N GLY A 206 -11.09 1.15 12.21
CA GLY A 206 -11.24 0.79 10.80
C GLY A 206 -12.19 -0.38 10.56
N GLN A 207 -12.27 -1.34 11.48
CA GLN A 207 -13.25 -2.43 11.40
C GLN A 207 -14.68 -1.94 11.63
N ILE A 208 -14.89 -0.94 12.50
CA ILE A 208 -16.20 -0.31 12.70
C ILE A 208 -16.60 0.42 11.42
N ILE A 209 -15.71 1.24 10.88
CA ILE A 209 -15.94 2.03 9.66
C ILE A 209 -16.27 1.11 8.47
N PHE A 210 -15.57 -0.02 8.31
CA PHE A 210 -15.86 -0.97 7.22
C PHE A 210 -17.29 -1.45 7.19
N LYS A 211 -17.94 -1.64 8.34
CA LYS A 211 -19.35 -2.07 8.43
C LYS A 211 -20.30 -1.05 7.84
N TRP A 212 -19.98 0.24 7.97
CA TRP A 212 -20.79 1.36 7.50
C TRP A 212 -20.47 1.79 6.07
N LEU A 213 -19.29 1.35 5.55
CA LEU A 213 -18.80 1.75 4.24
C LEU A 213 -19.56 1.04 3.13
N ASN A 214 -20.36 1.76 2.35
CA ASN A 214 -20.95 1.22 1.14
C ASN A 214 -19.96 1.31 -0.05
N GLN A 215 -20.23 0.53 -1.11
CA GLN A 215 -19.36 0.43 -2.29
C GLN A 215 -19.11 1.80 -2.96
N ARG A 216 -20.10 2.68 -2.99
CA ARG A 216 -19.99 3.99 -3.62
C ARG A 216 -19.09 4.93 -2.80
N ILE A 217 -19.31 4.99 -1.48
CA ILE A 217 -18.48 5.80 -0.59
C ILE A 217 -17.04 5.33 -0.62
N PHE A 218 -16.81 4.00 -0.64
CA PHE A 218 -15.50 3.40 -0.77
C PHE A 218 -14.76 3.89 -2.03
N LYS A 219 -15.41 3.84 -3.21
CA LYS A 219 -14.81 4.32 -4.47
C LYS A 219 -14.46 5.80 -4.41
N ILE A 220 -15.39 6.66 -3.97
CA ILE A 220 -15.18 8.11 -3.89
C ILE A 220 -14.02 8.44 -2.95
N PHE A 221 -14.02 7.83 -1.77
CA PHE A 221 -12.97 8.04 -0.80
C PHE A 221 -11.59 7.66 -1.34
N THR A 222 -11.50 6.53 -2.04
CA THR A 222 -10.29 6.09 -2.71
C THR A 222 -9.78 7.09 -3.75
N TYR A 223 -10.69 7.64 -4.58
CA TYR A 223 -10.32 8.64 -5.59
C TYR A 223 -9.77 9.92 -4.95
N ILE A 224 -10.42 10.39 -3.89
CA ILE A 224 -9.96 11.56 -3.14
C ILE A 224 -8.57 11.29 -2.56
N LEU A 225 -8.38 10.15 -1.91
CA LEU A 225 -7.10 9.78 -1.31
C LEU A 225 -5.96 9.76 -2.33
N LEU A 226 -6.15 9.05 -3.44
CA LEU A 226 -5.15 8.94 -4.51
C LEU A 226 -4.86 10.29 -5.17
N SER A 227 -5.91 11.10 -5.43
CA SER A 227 -5.74 12.43 -6.02
C SER A 227 -4.95 13.35 -5.09
N CYS A 228 -5.35 13.44 -3.82
CA CYS A 228 -4.68 14.30 -2.84
C CYS A 228 -3.23 13.88 -2.63
N THR A 229 -2.97 12.58 -2.48
CA THR A 229 -1.62 12.06 -2.30
C THR A 229 -0.76 12.26 -3.54
N GLY A 230 -1.29 11.99 -4.72
CA GLY A 230 -0.58 12.18 -5.98
C GLY A 230 -0.24 13.65 -6.25
N MET A 231 -1.20 14.56 -6.02
CA MET A 231 -0.97 16.01 -6.13
C MET A 231 0.07 16.52 -5.12
N TYR A 232 -0.05 16.08 -3.86
CA TYR A 232 0.91 16.45 -2.82
C TYR A 232 2.35 16.06 -3.21
N LEU A 233 2.56 14.80 -3.61
CA LEU A 233 3.88 14.32 -4.04
C LEU A 233 4.39 15.03 -5.30
N LEU A 234 3.50 15.38 -6.24
CA LEU A 234 3.89 16.12 -7.43
C LEU A 234 4.40 17.52 -7.08
N ILE A 235 3.65 18.25 -6.27
CA ILE A 235 4.05 19.59 -5.82
C ILE A 235 5.38 19.51 -5.08
N GLU A 236 5.54 18.56 -4.18
CA GLU A 236 6.78 18.38 -3.42
C GLU A 236 7.97 18.04 -4.33
N SER A 237 7.76 17.17 -5.33
CA SER A 237 8.83 16.81 -6.27
C SER A 237 9.26 17.96 -7.18
N LEU A 238 8.34 18.86 -7.55
CA LEU A 238 8.60 20.02 -8.39
C LEU A 238 9.26 21.18 -7.61
N HIS A 239 9.00 21.31 -6.32
CA HIS A 239 9.65 22.31 -5.47
C HIS A 239 11.10 21.96 -5.09
N LEU A 240 11.50 20.72 -5.30
CA LEU A 240 12.86 20.25 -5.04
C LEU A 240 13.74 20.20 -6.31
N LEU A 241 13.18 20.50 -7.47
CA LEU A 241 13.86 20.73 -8.75
C LEU A 241 14.12 22.22 -8.97
#